data_819f4099fd8fb34211acaa78163259ba
#
_entry.id   819f4099fd8fb34211acaa78163259ba
#
_cell.length_a   1.000
_cell.length_b   1.000
_cell.length_c   1.000
_cell.angle_alpha   90.00
_cell.angle_beta   90.00
_cell.angle_gamma   90.00
#
_symmetry.space_group_name_H-M   'P 1'
#
loop_
_entity.id
_entity.type
_entity.pdbx_description
1 polymer ?
#
loop_
_entity_poly.entity_id
_entity_poly.type
_entity_poly.pdbx_seq_one_letter_code
_entity_poly.pdbx_strand_id
1 'polypeptide(L)'
;MIDHLGGEGVSEELYSGSYEKSFLPAEHQFLFFGDTTRPTKSAQQRAIWEKNPDNKVYYANYIRELVGDYMDEEYGVPPAVSIDELEKEIRQGEKIDPDNAFYNYIWAAILFKRGAEWESNPDEDRDEWVINDPTLLDSAIVELRKATAKPYYRRYHDELNEERL
;
A
#
# COMPACT_ATOMS: atom_id res chain seq x y z
N MET A 1 -34.82 8.47 -21.59
CA MET A 1 -34.10 7.20 -21.55
C MET A 1 -32.67 7.56 -21.88
N ILE A 2 -31.86 7.85 -20.87
CA ILE A 2 -30.46 8.25 -21.00
C ILE A 2 -29.67 7.12 -20.34
N ASP A 3 -29.00 6.35 -21.18
CA ASP A 3 -28.18 5.22 -20.75
C ASP A 3 -26.99 5.70 -19.89
N HIS A 4 -26.93 5.17 -18.69
CA HIS A 4 -25.75 5.21 -17.84
C HIS A 4 -24.65 4.38 -18.51
N LEU A 5 -23.72 5.04 -19.16
CA LEU A 5 -22.44 4.44 -19.49
C LEU A 5 -21.60 4.44 -18.19
N GLY A 6 -21.58 3.29 -17.54
CA GLY A 6 -20.79 3.05 -16.36
C GLY A 6 -19.29 3.16 -16.66
N GLY A 7 -18.65 4.13 -16.04
CA GLY A 7 -17.21 4.36 -16.10
C GLY A 7 -16.39 3.54 -15.09
N GLU A 8 -16.86 2.35 -14.67
CA GLU A 8 -16.19 1.55 -13.63
C GLU A 8 -15.33 0.37 -14.17
N GLY A 9 -15.35 0.13 -15.49
CA GLY A 9 -14.66 -1.02 -16.09
C GLY A 9 -13.22 -0.81 -16.54
N VAL A 10 -12.75 0.45 -16.62
CA VAL A 10 -11.47 0.72 -17.29
C VAL A 10 -10.27 0.62 -16.33
N SER A 11 -10.48 0.79 -15.03
CA SER A 11 -9.38 0.79 -14.05
C SER A 11 -8.92 -0.60 -13.60
N GLU A 12 -9.81 -1.61 -13.58
CA GLU A 12 -9.44 -2.97 -13.20
C GLU A 12 -8.79 -3.77 -14.32
N GLU A 13 -9.19 -3.53 -15.58
CA GLU A 13 -8.54 -4.17 -16.74
C GLU A 13 -7.13 -3.66 -17.00
N LEU A 14 -6.81 -2.41 -16.62
CA LEU A 14 -5.45 -1.85 -16.67
C LEU A 14 -4.47 -2.55 -15.72
N TYR A 15 -4.96 -3.23 -14.69
CA TYR A 15 -4.14 -4.00 -13.75
C TYR A 15 -3.98 -5.49 -14.09
N SER A 16 -4.74 -6.04 -15.02
CA SER A 16 -4.65 -7.46 -15.41
C SER A 16 -3.55 -7.74 -16.46
N GLY A 17 -2.46 -7.24 -16.28
CA GLY A 17 -1.06 -7.58 -16.50
C GLY A 17 -0.56 -8.19 -17.80
N SER A 18 -1.33 -8.59 -18.81
CA SER A 18 -0.73 -9.27 -19.97
C SER A 18 -0.98 -8.60 -21.32
N TYR A 19 -2.05 -7.86 -21.49
CA TYR A 19 -2.37 -7.24 -22.79
C TYR A 19 -1.76 -5.86 -23.00
N GLU A 20 -1.45 -5.12 -21.95
CA GLU A 20 -1.17 -3.69 -22.03
C GLU A 20 0.32 -3.34 -22.11
N LYS A 21 1.21 -4.21 -21.62
CA LYS A 21 2.66 -3.98 -21.71
C LYS A 21 3.15 -3.75 -23.15
N SER A 22 2.50 -4.36 -24.13
CA SER A 22 2.92 -4.29 -25.53
C SER A 22 2.60 -2.96 -26.23
N PHE A 23 1.70 -2.14 -25.67
CA PHE A 23 1.28 -0.88 -26.28
C PHE A 23 2.06 0.34 -25.77
N LEU A 24 2.74 0.20 -24.61
CA LEU A 24 3.52 1.30 -24.06
C LEU A 24 4.96 1.28 -24.57
N PRO A 25 5.56 2.45 -24.92
CA PRO A 25 6.99 2.56 -25.14
C PRO A 25 7.80 2.00 -23.97
N ALA A 26 8.97 1.44 -24.23
CA ALA A 26 9.79 0.75 -23.21
C ALA A 26 10.10 1.63 -21.99
N GLU A 27 10.36 2.93 -22.21
CA GLU A 27 10.57 3.91 -21.16
C GLU A 27 9.34 4.09 -20.25
N HIS A 28 8.14 4.09 -20.83
CA HIS A 28 6.89 4.19 -20.07
C HIS A 28 6.58 2.88 -19.35
N GLN A 29 6.88 1.73 -19.95
CA GLN A 29 6.70 0.42 -19.27
C GLN A 29 7.42 0.39 -17.93
N PHE A 30 8.66 0.92 -17.85
CA PHE A 30 9.39 0.98 -16.59
C PHE A 30 8.70 1.87 -15.54
N LEU A 31 8.15 3.03 -15.93
CA LEU A 31 7.45 3.93 -15.02
C LEU A 31 6.14 3.34 -14.47
N PHE A 32 5.47 2.48 -15.24
CA PHE A 32 4.23 1.82 -14.80
C PHE A 32 4.50 0.55 -13.99
N PHE A 33 5.36 -0.32 -14.50
CA PHE A 33 5.54 -1.67 -13.98
C PHE A 33 6.80 -1.85 -13.13
N GLY A 34 7.72 -0.88 -13.15
CA GLY A 34 9.01 -1.02 -12.51
C GLY A 34 9.93 -2.02 -13.23
N ASP A 35 10.85 -2.59 -12.47
CA ASP A 35 11.74 -3.65 -12.97
C ASP A 35 11.05 -5.01 -12.90
N THR A 36 10.41 -5.42 -13.98
CA THR A 36 9.64 -6.67 -14.04
C THR A 36 10.49 -7.95 -13.93
N THR A 37 11.82 -7.84 -13.84
CA THR A 37 12.69 -8.98 -13.53
C THR A 37 12.76 -9.28 -12.04
N ARG A 38 12.30 -8.35 -11.18
CA ARG A 38 12.25 -8.53 -9.73
C ARG A 38 11.02 -9.36 -9.33
N PRO A 39 11.13 -10.15 -8.24
CA PRO A 39 10.16 -11.20 -7.93
C PRO A 39 8.81 -10.67 -7.41
N THR A 40 8.77 -9.52 -6.74
CA THR A 40 7.55 -8.97 -6.13
C THR A 40 7.17 -7.61 -6.72
N LYS A 41 5.90 -7.23 -6.61
CA LYS A 41 5.43 -5.92 -7.07
C LYS A 41 6.15 -4.78 -6.34
N SER A 42 6.34 -4.90 -5.04
CA SER A 42 7.08 -3.91 -4.26
C SER A 42 8.52 -3.77 -4.74
N ALA A 43 9.22 -4.89 -4.98
CA ALA A 43 10.58 -4.86 -5.50
C ALA A 43 10.66 -4.21 -6.89
N GLN A 44 9.66 -4.46 -7.76
CA GLN A 44 9.54 -3.82 -9.07
C GLN A 44 9.37 -2.30 -8.95
N GLN A 45 8.46 -1.84 -8.10
CA GLN A 45 8.21 -0.41 -7.87
C GLN A 45 9.37 0.28 -7.13
N ARG A 46 10.05 -0.42 -6.23
CA ARG A 46 11.27 0.06 -5.59
C ARG A 46 12.33 0.46 -6.61
N ALA A 47 12.47 -0.27 -7.73
CA ALA A 47 13.41 0.04 -8.79
C ALA A 47 13.17 1.41 -9.44
N ILE A 48 11.91 1.87 -9.49
CA ILE A 48 11.56 3.22 -10.00
C ILE A 48 12.09 4.27 -9.03
N TRP A 49 11.82 4.09 -7.73
CA TRP A 49 12.30 5.01 -6.70
C TRP A 49 13.84 5.03 -6.63
N GLU A 50 14.52 3.89 -6.72
CA GLU A 50 15.99 3.82 -6.71
C GLU A 50 16.65 4.67 -7.81
N LYS A 51 15.97 4.85 -8.95
CA LYS A 51 16.41 5.77 -10.02
C LYS A 51 16.05 7.24 -9.75
N ASN A 52 15.10 7.47 -8.86
CA ASN A 52 14.57 8.80 -8.54
C ASN A 52 14.42 8.95 -7.01
N PRO A 53 15.53 8.90 -6.23
CA PRO A 53 15.47 8.75 -4.78
C PRO A 53 14.86 9.95 -4.03
N ASP A 54 14.81 11.11 -4.67
CA ASP A 54 14.18 12.32 -4.11
C ASP A 54 12.67 12.40 -4.41
N ASN A 55 12.14 11.48 -5.22
CA ASN A 55 10.74 11.50 -5.60
C ASN A 55 9.88 10.74 -4.58
N LYS A 56 9.20 11.52 -3.74
CA LYS A 56 8.32 11.00 -2.68
C LYS A 56 7.07 10.28 -3.20
N VAL A 57 6.63 10.59 -4.43
CA VAL A 57 5.49 9.94 -5.09
C VAL A 57 5.83 8.47 -5.38
N TYR A 58 7.00 8.23 -5.96
CA TYR A 58 7.49 6.88 -6.23
C TYR A 58 7.75 6.09 -4.94
N TYR A 59 8.26 6.77 -3.88
CA TYR A 59 8.43 6.10 -2.61
C TYR A 59 7.11 5.68 -1.98
N ALA A 60 6.11 6.56 -1.97
CA ALA A 60 4.79 6.24 -1.45
C ALA A 60 4.12 5.09 -2.24
N ASN A 61 4.31 5.05 -3.56
CA ASN A 61 3.85 3.93 -4.38
C ASN A 61 4.56 2.62 -4.00
N TYR A 62 5.89 2.64 -3.85
CA TYR A 62 6.65 1.48 -3.37
C TYR A 62 6.12 0.98 -2.03
N ILE A 63 5.86 1.87 -1.05
CA ILE A 63 5.31 1.47 0.26
C ILE A 63 3.92 0.84 0.14
N ARG A 64 3.05 1.33 -0.75
CA ARG A 64 1.74 0.69 -0.98
C ARG A 64 1.86 -0.75 -1.47
N GLU A 65 2.73 -0.96 -2.45
CA GLU A 65 2.97 -2.32 -2.97
C GLU A 65 3.62 -3.22 -1.91
N LEU A 66 4.53 -2.67 -1.08
CA LEU A 66 5.17 -3.40 0.02
C LEU A 66 4.15 -3.84 1.08
N VAL A 67 3.20 -2.97 1.40
CA VAL A 67 2.08 -3.30 2.28
C VAL A 67 1.19 -4.36 1.62
N GLY A 68 0.94 -4.26 0.31
CA GLY A 68 0.24 -5.28 -0.46
C GLY A 68 0.92 -6.64 -0.34
N ASP A 69 2.21 -6.72 -0.67
CA ASP A 69 3.01 -7.96 -0.59
C ASP A 69 3.05 -8.54 0.86
N TYR A 70 2.95 -7.69 1.90
CA TYR A 70 2.86 -8.13 3.30
C TYR A 70 1.45 -8.62 3.68
N MET A 71 0.40 -8.00 3.13
CA MET A 71 -1.00 -8.32 3.44
C MET A 71 -1.57 -9.46 2.61
N ASP A 72 -0.93 -9.78 1.48
CA ASP A 72 -1.33 -10.82 0.54
C ASP A 72 -0.89 -12.19 1.07
N GLU A 73 -1.47 -12.55 2.22
CA GLU A 73 -1.30 -13.89 2.81
C GLU A 73 -2.12 -14.89 1.99
N GLU A 74 -1.52 -15.49 0.95
CA GLU A 74 -2.04 -16.76 0.46
C GLU A 74 -1.98 -17.79 1.59
N TYR A 75 -3.10 -18.48 1.83
CA TYR A 75 -3.26 -19.44 2.92
C TYR A 75 -2.03 -20.37 3.07
N GLY A 76 -1.26 -20.16 4.15
CA GLY A 76 -0.12 -21.00 4.52
C GLY A 76 1.23 -20.63 3.90
N VAL A 77 1.33 -19.56 3.15
CA VAL A 77 2.61 -19.02 2.65
C VAL A 77 3.03 -17.84 3.54
N PRO A 78 4.24 -17.83 4.11
CA PRO A 78 4.72 -16.68 4.86
C PRO A 78 4.76 -15.45 3.97
N PRO A 79 4.46 -14.25 4.50
CA PRO A 79 4.53 -13.02 3.72
C PRO A 79 5.94 -12.86 3.13
N ALA A 80 6.01 -12.37 1.89
CA ALA A 80 7.27 -12.15 1.17
C ALA A 80 8.18 -11.11 1.86
N VAL A 81 7.63 -10.34 2.78
CA VAL A 81 8.28 -9.24 3.50
C VAL A 81 8.11 -9.44 5.01
N SER A 82 9.19 -9.31 5.77
CA SER A 82 9.11 -9.35 7.24
C SER A 82 8.49 -8.07 7.80
N ILE A 83 7.88 -8.17 9.00
CA ILE A 83 7.33 -7.01 9.69
C ILE A 83 8.40 -5.94 10.02
N ASP A 84 9.62 -6.39 10.35
CA ASP A 84 10.73 -5.51 10.67
C ASP A 84 11.21 -4.72 9.45
N GLU A 85 11.24 -5.37 8.28
CA GLU A 85 11.55 -4.72 7.02
C GLU A 85 10.47 -3.71 6.63
N LEU A 86 9.20 -4.10 6.77
CA LEU A 86 8.06 -3.22 6.51
C LEU A 86 8.08 -1.98 7.41
N GLU A 87 8.30 -2.15 8.74
CA GLU A 87 8.44 -1.03 9.66
C GLU A 87 9.58 -0.11 9.25
N LYS A 88 10.75 -0.66 8.98
CA LYS A 88 11.94 0.10 8.57
C LYS A 88 11.64 0.97 7.35
N GLU A 89 11.00 0.42 6.34
CA GLU A 89 10.69 1.17 5.11
C GLU A 89 9.59 2.22 5.37
N ILE A 90 8.57 1.94 6.16
CA ILE A 90 7.58 2.94 6.57
C ILE A 90 8.23 4.09 7.32
N ARG A 91 9.15 3.80 8.27
CA ARG A 91 9.91 4.84 9.00
C ARG A 91 10.85 5.64 8.10
N GLN A 92 11.35 5.04 7.03
CA GLN A 92 12.09 5.78 6.01
C GLN A 92 11.17 6.73 5.24
N GLY A 93 9.95 6.33 4.93
CA GLY A 93 8.94 7.19 4.31
C GLY A 93 8.60 8.42 5.17
N GLU A 94 8.49 8.25 6.48
CA GLU A 94 8.32 9.38 7.41
C GLU A 94 9.48 10.40 7.36
N LYS A 95 10.70 9.96 7.04
CA LYS A 95 11.85 10.86 6.88
C LYS A 95 11.86 11.57 5.52
N ILE A 96 11.41 10.88 4.47
CA ILE A 96 11.33 11.43 3.11
C ILE A 96 10.22 12.49 3.01
N ASP A 97 9.10 12.25 3.69
CA ASP A 97 7.93 13.13 3.67
C ASP A 97 7.36 13.32 5.08
N PRO A 98 8.07 14.08 5.95
CA PRO A 98 7.79 14.14 7.39
C PRO A 98 6.43 14.76 7.75
N ASP A 99 5.89 15.59 6.87
CA ASP A 99 4.61 16.28 7.07
C ASP A 99 3.39 15.47 6.60
N ASN A 100 3.63 14.30 5.98
CA ASN A 100 2.57 13.45 5.46
C ASN A 100 2.15 12.39 6.50
N ALA A 101 0.87 12.41 6.86
CA ALA A 101 0.28 11.44 7.78
C ALA A 101 0.19 10.00 7.21
N PHE A 102 0.34 9.82 5.89
CA PHE A 102 0.15 8.55 5.18
C PHE A 102 0.91 7.38 5.84
N TYR A 103 2.18 7.56 6.17
CA TYR A 103 3.03 6.51 6.73
C TYR A 103 2.60 6.10 8.15
N ASN A 104 2.20 7.07 8.98
CA ASN A 104 1.71 6.77 10.33
C ASN A 104 0.34 6.05 10.28
N TYR A 105 -0.56 6.43 9.36
CA TYR A 105 -1.83 5.73 9.19
C TYR A 105 -1.63 4.28 8.73
N ILE A 106 -0.73 4.05 7.76
CA ILE A 106 -0.40 2.68 7.31
C ILE A 106 0.13 1.86 8.48
N TRP A 107 1.11 2.39 9.23
CA TRP A 107 1.69 1.64 10.35
C TRP A 107 0.66 1.36 11.44
N ALA A 108 -0.18 2.32 11.77
CA ALA A 108 -1.28 2.13 12.71
C ALA A 108 -2.25 1.02 12.25
N ALA A 109 -2.60 0.98 10.96
CA ALA A 109 -3.48 -0.04 10.41
C ALA A 109 -2.87 -1.46 10.50
N ILE A 110 -1.55 -1.58 10.25
CA ILE A 110 -0.82 -2.85 10.37
C ILE A 110 -0.80 -3.32 11.83
N LEU A 111 -0.48 -2.42 12.76
CA LEU A 111 -0.47 -2.72 14.20
C LEU A 111 -1.87 -3.15 14.67
N PHE A 112 -2.93 -2.45 14.22
CA PHE A 112 -4.30 -2.79 14.54
C PHE A 112 -4.67 -4.18 14.03
N LYS A 113 -4.41 -4.48 12.74
CA LYS A 113 -4.67 -5.81 12.15
C LYS A 113 -3.97 -6.94 12.91
N ARG A 114 -2.77 -6.68 13.44
CA ARG A 114 -2.02 -7.67 14.23
C ARG A 114 -2.50 -7.78 15.68
N GLY A 115 -3.04 -6.71 16.23
CA GLY A 115 -3.50 -6.64 17.62
C GLY A 115 -4.95 -7.05 17.84
N ALA A 116 -5.75 -7.07 16.77
CA ALA A 116 -7.16 -7.43 16.83
C ALA A 116 -7.58 -8.18 15.58
N GLU A 117 -8.52 -9.10 15.75
CA GLU A 117 -9.09 -9.92 14.69
C GLU A 117 -10.61 -9.78 14.69
N TRP A 118 -11.19 -9.78 13.49
CA TRP A 118 -12.65 -9.80 13.34
C TRP A 118 -13.12 -11.24 13.33
N GLU A 119 -13.89 -11.61 14.34
CA GLU A 119 -14.50 -12.94 14.43
C GLU A 119 -16.00 -12.85 14.11
N SER A 120 -16.43 -13.70 13.17
CA SER A 120 -17.85 -13.89 12.87
C SER A 120 -18.33 -15.17 13.50
N ASN A 121 -19.32 -15.09 14.40
CA ASN A 121 -19.93 -16.26 15.00
C ASN A 121 -21.36 -16.41 14.43
N PRO A 122 -21.54 -17.19 13.37
CA PRO A 122 -22.84 -17.38 12.71
C PRO A 122 -23.88 -18.04 13.59
N ASP A 123 -23.48 -18.78 14.62
CA ASP A 123 -24.38 -19.47 15.54
C ASP A 123 -24.99 -18.50 16.58
N GLU A 124 -24.35 -17.36 16.82
CA GLU A 124 -24.79 -16.34 17.78
C GLU A 124 -25.36 -15.07 17.09
N ASP A 125 -25.36 -15.03 15.75
CA ASP A 125 -25.68 -13.82 14.97
C ASP A 125 -24.92 -12.59 15.47
N ARG A 126 -23.64 -12.81 15.80
CA ARG A 126 -22.77 -11.84 16.46
C ARG A 126 -21.40 -11.80 15.84
N ASP A 127 -21.08 -10.61 15.33
CA ASP A 127 -19.76 -10.28 14.85
C ASP A 127 -19.08 -9.37 15.87
N GLU A 128 -17.83 -9.69 16.24
CA GLU A 128 -17.09 -8.88 17.21
C GLU A 128 -15.59 -8.80 16.93
N TRP A 129 -14.99 -7.73 17.43
CA TRP A 129 -13.54 -7.60 17.44
C TRP A 129 -12.96 -8.33 18.66
N VAL A 130 -12.06 -9.28 18.41
CA VAL A 130 -11.28 -9.97 19.46
C VAL A 130 -9.90 -9.32 19.55
N ILE A 131 -9.56 -8.84 20.74
CA ILE A 131 -8.26 -8.23 21.01
C ILE A 131 -7.28 -9.31 21.38
N ASN A 132 -6.29 -9.57 20.50
CA ASN A 132 -5.25 -10.57 20.68
C ASN A 132 -4.00 -9.99 21.37
N ASP A 133 -3.65 -8.73 21.07
CA ASP A 133 -2.52 -8.01 21.67
C ASP A 133 -2.86 -6.55 21.96
N PRO A 134 -3.22 -6.23 23.22
CA PRO A 134 -3.52 -4.84 23.62
C PRO A 134 -2.35 -3.87 23.44
N THR A 135 -1.10 -4.35 23.53
CA THR A 135 0.09 -3.50 23.37
C THR A 135 0.25 -3.01 21.94
N LEU A 136 -0.10 -3.83 20.96
CA LEU A 136 -0.11 -3.42 19.56
C LEU A 136 -1.22 -2.39 19.30
N LEU A 137 -2.39 -2.53 19.93
CA LEU A 137 -3.46 -1.54 19.82
C LEU A 137 -3.07 -0.20 20.45
N ASP A 138 -2.45 -0.20 21.61
CA ASP A 138 -1.93 1.02 22.24
C ASP A 138 -0.90 1.70 21.31
N SER A 139 -0.02 0.92 20.70
CA SER A 139 0.95 1.40 19.73
C SER A 139 0.27 1.96 18.47
N ALA A 140 -0.78 1.33 17.97
CA ALA A 140 -1.58 1.83 16.85
C ALA A 140 -2.21 3.20 17.18
N ILE A 141 -2.75 3.35 18.39
CA ILE A 141 -3.33 4.63 18.85
C ILE A 141 -2.25 5.73 18.91
N VAL A 142 -1.04 5.40 19.36
CA VAL A 142 0.09 6.36 19.35
C VAL A 142 0.41 6.81 17.92
N GLU A 143 0.46 5.90 16.96
CA GLU A 143 0.71 6.24 15.56
C GLU A 143 -0.44 7.07 14.95
N LEU A 144 -1.70 6.78 15.27
CA LEU A 144 -2.84 7.60 14.85
C LEU A 144 -2.74 9.03 15.40
N ARG A 145 -2.32 9.19 16.66
CA ARG A 145 -2.10 10.53 17.25
C ARG A 145 -1.00 11.30 16.53
N LYS A 146 0.10 10.62 16.15
CA LYS A 146 1.16 11.24 15.32
C LYS A 146 0.59 11.65 13.96
N ALA A 147 -0.19 10.78 13.33
CA ALA A 147 -0.81 11.06 12.04
C ALA A 147 -1.71 12.29 12.09
N THR A 148 -2.59 12.39 13.10
CA THR A 148 -3.52 13.53 13.26
C THR A 148 -2.82 14.85 13.58
N ALA A 149 -1.58 14.83 14.05
CA ALA A 149 -0.77 16.02 14.29
C ALA A 149 -0.06 16.55 13.02
N LYS A 150 -0.07 15.78 11.93
CA LYS A 150 0.61 16.17 10.69
C LYS A 150 -0.26 17.09 9.83
N PRO A 151 0.38 17.99 9.03
CA PRO A 151 -0.34 19.01 8.24
C PRO A 151 -1.26 18.43 7.15
N TYR A 152 -0.89 17.28 6.57
CA TYR A 152 -1.67 16.70 5.48
C TYR A 152 -1.57 15.17 5.43
N TYR A 153 -2.51 14.58 4.68
CA TYR A 153 -2.53 13.17 4.29
C TYR A 153 -2.56 13.08 2.77
N ARG A 154 -1.53 12.47 2.16
CA ARG A 154 -1.47 12.25 0.70
C ARG A 154 -1.00 10.84 0.39
N ARG A 155 -1.79 10.14 -0.41
CA ARG A 155 -1.46 8.81 -0.95
C ARG A 155 -0.68 8.90 -2.26
N TYR A 156 -0.61 10.07 -2.85
CA TYR A 156 0.04 10.36 -4.14
C TYR A 156 -0.46 9.53 -5.32
N HIS A 157 -1.72 9.09 -5.28
CA HIS A 157 -2.26 8.26 -6.36
C HIS A 157 -2.44 9.05 -7.67
N ASP A 158 -2.97 10.25 -7.57
CA ASP A 158 -3.22 11.11 -8.72
C ASP A 158 -1.91 11.66 -9.30
N GLU A 159 -1.01 12.12 -8.43
CA GLU A 159 0.33 12.58 -8.80
C GLU A 159 1.15 11.47 -9.47
N LEU A 160 1.01 10.22 -9.03
CA LEU A 160 1.67 9.09 -9.66
C LEU A 160 1.19 8.86 -11.09
N ASN A 161 -0.11 9.03 -11.35
CA ASN A 161 -0.66 8.92 -12.69
C ASN A 161 -0.16 10.05 -13.60
N GLU A 162 -0.07 11.28 -13.07
CA GLU A 162 0.49 12.43 -13.81
C GLU A 162 1.97 12.23 -14.16
N GLU A 163 2.77 11.64 -13.26
CA GLU A 163 4.20 11.38 -13.50
C GLU A 163 4.46 10.25 -14.51
N ARG A 164 3.46 9.41 -14.76
CA ARG A 164 3.54 8.28 -15.69
C ARG A 164 3.11 8.62 -17.11
N LEU A 165 2.41 9.75 -17.30
CA LEU A 165 1.90 10.23 -18.60
C LEU A 165 2.87 11.19 -19.26
#